data_edc9114eed34965e544db072b439060f
#
_entry.id   edc9114eed34965e544db072b439060f
#
_cell.length_a   1.000
_cell.length_b   1.000
_cell.length_c   1.000
_cell.angle_alpha   90.00
_cell.angle_beta   90.00
_cell.angle_gamma   90.00
#
_symmetry.space_group_name_H-M   'P 1'
#
loop_
_entity.id
_entity.type
_entity.pdbx_description
1 polymer ?
#
loop_
_entity_poly.entity_id
_entity_poly.type
_entity_poly.pdbx_seq_one_letter_code
_entity_poly.pdbx_strand_id
1 'polypeptide(L)'
;MTRIRTNTDLGLTVLRVITGTIFVAHGAQKLFVYGLDGVAGGFAQMGIPFPTIVGPLVGIVELFGGLALIAGLLTRLAGAGLAVNMLGAFLLVHLPAGFFLPNGYEFVMMLGASAITLTLTGAGRYSIDALIGRRREPAPAPIRELRRAA
;
A
#
# COMPACT_ATOMS: atom_id res chain seq x y z
N MET A 1 -14.86 25.10 -4.02
CA MET A 1 -13.98 24.17 -3.31
C MET A 1 -14.29 22.69 -3.51
N THR A 2 -15.53 22.28 -3.78
CA THR A 2 -15.98 20.87 -3.93
C THR A 2 -15.32 20.14 -5.12
N ARG A 3 -15.13 20.81 -6.25
CA ARG A 3 -14.60 20.20 -7.49
C ARG A 3 -13.11 19.78 -7.36
N ILE A 4 -12.29 20.56 -6.66
CA ILE A 4 -10.86 20.25 -6.45
C ILE A 4 -10.71 19.00 -5.57
N ARG A 5 -11.51 18.88 -4.51
CA ARG A 5 -11.51 17.70 -3.62
C ARG A 5 -11.88 16.42 -4.38
N THR A 6 -12.88 16.48 -5.26
CA THR A 6 -13.30 15.33 -6.06
C THR A 6 -12.17 14.82 -6.98
N ASN A 7 -11.43 15.73 -7.63
CA ASN A 7 -10.32 15.36 -8.51
C ASN A 7 -9.16 14.71 -7.72
N THR A 8 -8.85 15.22 -6.54
CA THR A 8 -7.85 14.62 -5.65
C THR A 8 -8.26 13.21 -5.20
N ASP A 9 -9.51 13.02 -4.81
CA ASP A 9 -10.03 11.73 -4.39
C ASP A 9 -10.00 10.68 -5.51
N LEU A 10 -10.32 11.10 -6.75
CA LEU A 10 -10.19 10.23 -7.93
C LEU A 10 -8.73 9.88 -8.20
N GLY A 11 -7.81 10.85 -8.14
CA GLY A 11 -6.38 10.61 -8.30
C GLY A 11 -5.84 9.61 -7.28
N LEU A 12 -6.21 9.75 -6.00
CA LEU A 12 -5.85 8.80 -4.95
C LEU A 12 -6.44 7.40 -5.20
N THR A 13 -7.67 7.33 -5.72
CA THR A 13 -8.30 6.06 -6.05
C THR A 13 -7.54 5.35 -7.17
N VAL A 14 -7.21 6.05 -8.25
CA VAL A 14 -6.41 5.49 -9.35
C VAL A 14 -5.05 5.04 -8.85
N LEU A 15 -4.35 5.89 -8.10
CA LEU A 15 -3.04 5.58 -7.55
C LEU A 15 -3.07 4.29 -6.70
N ARG A 16 -4.00 4.18 -5.73
CA ARG A 16 -4.07 3.02 -4.84
C ARG A 16 -4.48 1.73 -5.56
N VAL A 17 -5.39 1.82 -6.54
CA VAL A 17 -5.84 0.64 -7.28
C VAL A 17 -4.71 0.10 -8.16
N ILE A 18 -4.02 0.96 -8.92
CA ILE A 18 -2.90 0.53 -9.77
C ILE A 18 -1.75 0.00 -8.91
N THR A 19 -1.31 0.76 -7.90
CA THR A 19 -0.24 0.35 -6.99
C THR A 19 -0.60 -0.96 -6.29
N GLY A 20 -1.82 -1.08 -5.77
CA GLY A 20 -2.31 -2.28 -5.11
C GLY A 20 -2.35 -3.49 -6.04
N THR A 21 -2.78 -3.32 -7.31
CA THR A 21 -2.80 -4.40 -8.30
C THR A 21 -1.40 -4.92 -8.58
N ILE A 22 -0.41 -4.04 -8.69
CA ILE A 22 0.98 -4.46 -8.90
C ILE A 22 1.47 -5.28 -7.68
N PHE A 23 1.24 -4.81 -6.46
CA PHE A 23 1.63 -5.55 -5.26
C PHE A 23 0.92 -6.91 -5.14
N VAL A 24 -0.39 -6.97 -5.45
CA VAL A 24 -1.13 -8.24 -5.47
C VAL A 24 -0.51 -9.22 -6.46
N ALA A 25 -0.20 -8.77 -7.67
CA ALA A 25 0.43 -9.62 -8.68
C ALA A 25 1.79 -10.17 -8.22
N HIS A 26 2.65 -9.33 -7.66
CA HIS A 26 3.96 -9.75 -7.17
C HIS A 26 3.87 -10.63 -5.91
N GLY A 27 2.97 -10.33 -4.98
CA GLY A 27 2.73 -11.15 -3.79
C GLY A 27 2.15 -12.52 -4.15
N ALA A 28 1.16 -12.54 -5.07
CA ALA A 28 0.58 -13.78 -5.57
C ALA A 28 1.62 -14.64 -6.32
N GLN A 29 2.46 -14.03 -7.14
CA GLN A 29 3.55 -14.73 -7.82
C GLN A 29 4.51 -15.38 -6.82
N LYS A 30 4.90 -14.66 -5.77
CA LYS A 30 5.77 -15.21 -4.71
C LYS A 30 5.13 -16.39 -4.00
N LEU A 31 3.86 -16.26 -3.58
CA LEU A 31 3.23 -17.26 -2.73
C LEU A 31 2.68 -18.47 -3.49
N PHE A 32 2.15 -18.27 -4.71
CA PHE A 32 1.44 -19.33 -5.44
C PHE A 32 2.20 -19.86 -6.66
N VAL A 33 3.10 -19.08 -7.26
CA VAL A 33 3.89 -19.52 -8.41
C VAL A 33 5.24 -20.09 -7.96
N TYR A 34 5.98 -19.32 -7.15
CA TYR A 34 7.28 -19.78 -6.64
C TYR A 34 7.14 -20.69 -5.41
N GLY A 35 6.09 -20.51 -4.63
CA GLY A 35 5.89 -21.18 -3.36
C GLY A 35 6.83 -20.68 -2.26
N LEU A 36 6.59 -21.11 -1.02
CA LEU A 36 7.36 -20.60 0.13
C LEU A 36 8.84 -20.97 0.03
N ASP A 37 9.13 -22.22 -0.39
CA ASP A 37 10.51 -22.70 -0.52
C ASP A 37 11.25 -22.01 -1.68
N GLY A 38 10.56 -21.79 -2.81
CA GLY A 38 11.14 -21.09 -3.96
C GLY A 38 11.49 -19.64 -3.64
N VAL A 39 10.61 -18.94 -2.92
CA VAL A 39 10.88 -17.57 -2.48
C VAL A 39 12.02 -17.53 -1.47
N ALA A 40 12.03 -18.45 -0.49
CA ALA A 40 13.12 -18.54 0.48
C ALA A 40 14.47 -18.84 -0.20
N GLY A 41 14.47 -19.76 -1.17
CA GLY A 41 15.67 -20.09 -1.97
C GLY A 41 16.18 -18.90 -2.80
N GLY A 42 15.28 -18.16 -3.46
CA GLY A 42 15.65 -16.94 -4.19
C GLY A 42 16.23 -15.86 -3.27
N PHE A 43 15.64 -15.65 -2.10
CA PHE A 43 16.13 -14.68 -1.12
C PHE A 43 17.49 -15.07 -0.54
N ALA A 44 17.72 -16.38 -0.33
CA ALA A 44 19.02 -16.91 0.10
C ALA A 44 20.11 -16.64 -0.95
N GLN A 45 19.80 -16.84 -2.23
CA GLN A 45 20.74 -16.55 -3.34
C GLN A 45 21.09 -15.07 -3.46
N MET A 46 20.15 -14.17 -3.10
CA MET A 46 20.38 -12.73 -3.03
C MET A 46 21.11 -12.28 -1.75
N GLY A 47 21.47 -13.21 -0.85
CA GLY A 47 22.15 -12.88 0.41
C GLY A 47 21.25 -12.18 1.45
N ILE A 48 19.93 -12.27 1.32
CA ILE A 48 18.98 -11.65 2.26
C ILE A 48 18.98 -12.47 3.56
N PRO A 49 19.14 -11.83 4.74
CA PRO A 49 19.17 -12.53 6.01
C PRO A 49 17.80 -13.15 6.33
N PHE A 50 17.83 -14.32 7.00
CA PHE A 50 16.62 -15.06 7.40
C PHE A 50 15.65 -15.33 6.25
N PRO A 51 16.10 -15.89 5.10
CA PRO A 51 15.33 -15.95 3.86
C PRO A 51 14.04 -16.77 3.99
N THR A 52 14.03 -17.81 4.84
CA THR A 52 12.86 -18.66 5.13
C THR A 52 11.73 -17.91 5.87
N ILE A 53 12.03 -16.80 6.52
CA ILE A 53 11.06 -15.95 7.21
C ILE A 53 10.75 -14.72 6.35
N VAL A 54 11.78 -14.02 5.90
CA VAL A 54 11.64 -12.75 5.19
C VAL A 54 10.97 -12.95 3.83
N GLY A 55 11.32 -13.99 3.09
CA GLY A 55 10.72 -14.27 1.78
C GLY A 55 9.20 -14.42 1.82
N PRO A 56 8.66 -15.39 2.58
CA PRO A 56 7.22 -15.53 2.76
C PRO A 56 6.53 -14.27 3.32
N LEU A 57 7.15 -13.60 4.31
CA LEU A 57 6.61 -12.37 4.89
C LEU A 57 6.46 -11.26 3.86
N VAL A 58 7.45 -11.05 3.01
CA VAL A 58 7.39 -10.11 1.88
C VAL A 58 6.22 -10.44 0.95
N GLY A 59 6.07 -11.72 0.55
CA GLY A 59 4.95 -12.15 -0.29
C GLY A 59 3.58 -11.87 0.35
N ILE A 60 3.45 -12.15 1.66
CA ILE A 60 2.22 -11.88 2.44
C ILE A 60 1.93 -10.37 2.50
N VAL A 61 2.93 -9.56 2.83
CA VAL A 61 2.78 -8.09 2.92
C VAL A 61 2.38 -7.51 1.56
N GLU A 62 2.98 -7.97 0.46
CA GLU A 62 2.63 -7.52 -0.88
C GLU A 62 1.19 -7.93 -1.25
N LEU A 63 0.81 -9.19 -1.04
CA LEU A 63 -0.52 -9.67 -1.40
C LEU A 63 -1.61 -8.96 -0.60
N PHE A 64 -1.55 -9.03 0.72
CA PHE A 64 -2.60 -8.48 1.57
C PHE A 64 -2.56 -6.96 1.66
N GLY A 65 -1.36 -6.36 1.67
CA GLY A 65 -1.20 -4.91 1.57
C GLY A 65 -1.74 -4.36 0.26
N GLY A 66 -1.48 -5.04 -0.86
CA GLY A 66 -2.02 -4.69 -2.17
C GLY A 66 -3.55 -4.77 -2.20
N LEU A 67 -4.14 -5.86 -1.69
CA LEU A 67 -5.60 -6.01 -1.57
C LEU A 67 -6.21 -4.91 -0.69
N ALA A 68 -5.57 -4.59 0.42
CA ALA A 68 -5.99 -3.51 1.30
C ALA A 68 -5.95 -2.14 0.59
N LEU A 69 -4.93 -1.85 -0.21
CA LEU A 69 -4.86 -0.65 -1.03
C LEU A 69 -6.00 -0.61 -2.07
N ILE A 70 -6.26 -1.69 -2.79
CA ILE A 70 -7.35 -1.75 -3.78
C ILE A 70 -8.69 -1.43 -3.11
N ALA A 71 -8.98 -2.08 -1.99
CA ALA A 71 -10.22 -1.86 -1.23
C ALA A 71 -10.27 -0.48 -0.56
N GLY A 72 -9.13 0.15 -0.32
CA GLY A 72 -8.99 1.34 0.51
C GLY A 72 -9.32 1.05 1.98
N LEU A 73 -8.84 -0.08 2.47
CA LEU A 73 -9.00 -0.54 3.85
C LEU A 73 -7.66 -0.47 4.57
N LEU A 74 -7.63 0.15 5.75
CA LEU A 74 -6.39 0.36 6.51
C LEU A 74 -5.26 0.93 5.65
N THR A 75 -5.60 1.81 4.71
CA THR A 75 -4.71 2.27 3.64
C THR A 75 -3.39 2.83 4.16
N ARG A 76 -3.41 3.57 5.26
CA ARG A 76 -2.19 4.13 5.84
C ARG A 76 -1.25 3.05 6.38
N LEU A 77 -1.81 2.03 7.03
CA LEU A 77 -1.04 0.91 7.58
C LEU A 77 -0.48 0.03 6.45
N ALA A 78 -1.32 -0.32 5.48
CA ALA A 78 -0.91 -1.08 4.30
C ALA A 78 0.18 -0.34 3.51
N GLY A 79 -0.01 0.96 3.27
CA GLY A 79 0.99 1.81 2.61
C GLY A 79 2.32 1.82 3.36
N ALA A 80 2.30 1.98 4.69
CA ALA A 80 3.51 1.96 5.50
C ALA A 80 4.26 0.62 5.40
N GLY A 81 3.55 -0.50 5.53
CA GLY A 81 4.14 -1.84 5.38
C GLY A 81 4.76 -2.05 4.00
N LEU A 82 4.05 -1.66 2.94
CA LEU A 82 4.56 -1.75 1.57
C LEU A 82 5.73 -0.80 1.30
N ALA A 83 5.73 0.40 1.90
CA ALA A 83 6.86 1.33 1.80
C ALA A 83 8.13 0.75 2.45
N VAL A 84 8.01 0.14 3.63
CA VAL A 84 9.13 -0.56 4.30
C VAL A 84 9.61 -1.72 3.44
N ASN A 85 8.69 -2.49 2.85
CA ASN A 85 9.04 -3.57 1.93
C ASN A 85 9.83 -3.05 0.71
N MET A 86 9.38 -1.96 0.10
CA MET A 86 10.08 -1.35 -1.04
C MET A 86 11.44 -0.77 -0.65
N LEU A 87 11.58 -0.23 0.55
CA LEU A 87 12.89 0.21 1.06
C LEU A 87 13.86 -0.98 1.17
N GLY A 88 13.40 -2.11 1.72
CA GLY A 88 14.19 -3.34 1.76
C GLY A 88 14.59 -3.84 0.37
N ALA A 89 13.65 -3.90 -0.56
CA ALA A 89 13.90 -4.28 -1.95
C ALA A 89 14.88 -3.33 -2.64
N PHE A 90 14.74 -2.02 -2.42
CA PHE A 90 15.66 -1.01 -2.94
C PHE A 90 17.09 -1.24 -2.45
N LEU A 91 17.28 -1.32 -1.13
CA LEU A 91 18.59 -1.37 -0.51
C LEU A 91 19.32 -2.71 -0.74
N LEU A 92 18.59 -3.83 -0.61
CA LEU A 92 19.17 -5.16 -0.56
C LEU A 92 19.25 -5.85 -1.94
N VAL A 93 18.39 -5.45 -2.89
CA VAL A 93 18.28 -6.18 -4.16
C VAL A 93 18.62 -5.29 -5.35
N HIS A 94 18.01 -4.12 -5.45
CA HIS A 94 18.03 -3.34 -6.70
C HIS A 94 19.12 -2.26 -6.75
N LEU A 95 19.57 -1.74 -5.60
CA LEU A 95 20.56 -0.66 -5.57
C LEU A 95 21.88 -1.00 -6.31
N PRO A 96 22.44 -2.22 -6.15
CA PRO A 96 23.67 -2.60 -6.87
C PRO A 96 23.52 -2.71 -8.40
N ALA A 97 22.29 -2.93 -8.87
CA ALA A 97 22.00 -3.09 -10.30
C ALA A 97 21.86 -1.77 -11.07
N GLY A 98 21.95 -0.61 -10.36
CA GLY A 98 21.81 0.71 -10.96
C GLY A 98 20.37 1.15 -11.15
N PHE A 99 20.15 2.23 -11.90
CA PHE A 99 18.85 2.89 -12.00
C PHE A 99 17.85 2.13 -12.88
N PHE A 100 18.26 1.73 -14.10
CA PHE A 100 17.36 1.32 -15.16
C PHE A 100 16.91 -0.15 -15.09
N LEU A 101 15.63 -0.41 -15.50
CA LEU A 101 15.10 -1.76 -15.71
C LEU A 101 15.97 -2.58 -16.71
N PRO A 102 15.96 -3.93 -16.65
CA PRO A 102 15.01 -4.77 -15.88
C PRO A 102 15.37 -4.99 -14.41
N ASN A 103 16.60 -4.76 -13.98
CA ASN A 103 17.06 -5.10 -12.62
C ASN A 103 17.24 -3.87 -11.72
N GLY A 104 17.27 -2.67 -12.29
CA GLY A 104 17.51 -1.42 -11.57
C GLY A 104 16.36 -1.01 -10.67
N TYR A 105 16.62 0.04 -9.87
CA TYR A 105 15.75 0.42 -8.78
C TYR A 105 14.63 1.42 -9.14
N GLU A 106 14.53 1.91 -10.37
CA GLU A 106 13.53 2.94 -10.75
C GLU A 106 12.09 2.51 -10.44
N PHE A 107 11.76 1.22 -10.72
CA PHE A 107 10.42 0.68 -10.48
C PHE A 107 10.10 0.56 -8.99
N VAL A 108 11.04 0.03 -8.21
CA VAL A 108 10.91 -0.13 -6.75
C VAL A 108 10.79 1.24 -6.08
N MET A 109 11.54 2.23 -6.55
CA MET A 109 11.48 3.61 -6.08
C MET A 109 10.11 4.24 -6.35
N MET A 110 9.53 4.05 -7.54
CA MET A 110 8.19 4.55 -7.88
C MET A 110 7.11 3.90 -7.03
N LEU A 111 7.17 2.58 -6.81
CA LEU A 111 6.24 1.87 -5.93
C LEU A 111 6.38 2.32 -4.47
N GLY A 112 7.61 2.52 -4.00
CA GLY A 112 7.89 3.04 -2.67
C GLY A 112 7.32 4.44 -2.47
N ALA A 113 7.55 5.35 -3.42
CA ALA A 113 6.99 6.70 -3.39
C ALA A 113 5.45 6.70 -3.39
N SER A 114 4.83 5.82 -4.20
CA SER A 114 3.38 5.63 -4.23
C SER A 114 2.84 5.13 -2.88
N ALA A 115 3.51 4.16 -2.27
CA ALA A 115 3.14 3.61 -0.96
C ALA A 115 3.28 4.67 0.16
N ILE A 116 4.35 5.47 0.16
CA ILE A 116 4.55 6.59 1.09
C ILE A 116 3.44 7.63 0.90
N THR A 117 3.13 8.00 -0.34
CA THR A 117 2.05 8.96 -0.64
C THR A 117 0.73 8.49 -0.04
N LEU A 118 0.36 7.21 -0.24
CA LEU A 118 -0.87 6.63 0.32
C LEU A 118 -0.85 6.54 1.85
N THR A 119 0.31 6.33 2.46
CA THR A 119 0.49 6.40 3.91
C THR A 119 0.16 7.78 4.46
N LEU A 120 0.65 8.82 3.81
CA LEU A 120 0.48 10.21 4.24
C LEU A 120 -0.92 10.73 3.98
N THR A 121 -1.46 10.51 2.78
CA THR A 121 -2.75 11.04 2.35
C THR A 121 -3.94 10.19 2.81
N GLY A 122 -3.77 8.87 2.90
CA GLY A 122 -4.86 7.92 3.12
C GLY A 122 -5.59 7.57 1.81
N ALA A 123 -6.73 6.91 1.97
CA ALA A 123 -7.46 6.26 0.87
C ALA A 123 -8.31 7.19 -0.03
N GLY A 124 -8.61 8.42 0.42
CA GLY A 124 -9.61 9.28 -0.22
C GLY A 124 -11.06 8.83 0.03
N ARG A 125 -12.03 9.58 -0.51
CA ARG A 125 -13.45 9.37 -0.20
C ARG A 125 -14.07 8.09 -0.80
N TYR A 126 -13.49 7.54 -1.87
CA TYR A 126 -13.99 6.33 -2.53
C TYR A 126 -13.32 5.06 -1.98
N SER A 127 -13.43 4.83 -0.66
CA SER A 127 -12.72 3.79 0.07
C SER A 127 -13.54 3.23 1.22
N ILE A 128 -13.19 2.03 1.68
CA ILE A 128 -13.78 1.43 2.87
C ILE A 128 -13.44 2.25 4.12
N ASP A 129 -12.21 2.79 4.22
CA ASP A 129 -11.80 3.67 5.32
C ASP A 129 -12.73 4.88 5.46
N ALA A 130 -13.14 5.50 4.33
CA ALA A 130 -14.07 6.62 4.35
C ALA A 130 -15.49 6.22 4.78
N LEU A 131 -15.95 5.01 4.41
CA LEU A 131 -17.25 4.49 4.85
C LEU A 131 -17.28 4.25 6.36
N ILE A 132 -16.21 3.67 6.91
CA ILE A 132 -16.07 3.42 8.35
C ILE A 132 -15.97 4.74 9.11
N GLY A 133 -15.19 5.72 8.60
CA GLY A 133 -15.03 7.04 9.22
C GLY A 133 -16.36 7.78 9.34
N ARG A 134 -17.18 7.79 8.29
CA ARG A 134 -18.50 8.43 8.28
C ARG A 134 -19.47 7.84 9.32
N ARG A 135 -19.40 6.54 9.57
CA ARG A 135 -20.24 5.87 10.56
C ARG A 135 -19.88 6.24 12.01
N ARG A 136 -18.68 6.77 12.23
CA ARG A 136 -18.18 7.17 13.56
C ARG A 136 -18.43 8.64 13.88
N GLU A 137 -18.84 9.46 12.90
CA GLU A 137 -19.22 10.84 13.17
C GLU A 137 -20.56 10.87 13.94
N PRO A 138 -20.63 11.52 15.13
CA PRO A 138 -21.89 11.70 15.83
C PRO A 138 -22.87 12.47 14.94
N ALA A 139 -24.14 12.10 14.99
CA ALA A 139 -25.18 12.85 14.30
C ALA A 139 -25.15 14.32 14.77
N PRO A 140 -25.25 15.30 13.85
CA PRO A 140 -25.29 16.71 14.24
C PRO A 140 -26.40 16.94 15.25
N ALA A 141 -26.11 17.68 16.32
CA ALA A 141 -27.06 18.00 17.37
C ALA A 141 -28.35 18.61 16.74
N PRO A 142 -29.54 18.17 17.14
CA PRO A 142 -30.78 18.67 16.59
C PRO A 142 -30.88 20.18 16.83
N ILE A 143 -31.26 20.93 15.78
CA ILE A 143 -31.34 22.41 15.76
C ILE A 143 -32.11 22.97 16.95
N ARG A 144 -32.98 22.16 17.59
CA ARG A 144 -33.77 22.51 18.78
C ARG A 144 -32.90 22.74 20.00
N GLU A 145 -31.75 22.04 20.15
CA GLU A 145 -30.85 22.24 21.28
C GLU A 145 -29.99 23.49 21.13
N LEU A 146 -29.56 23.80 19.88
CA LEU A 146 -28.83 25.03 19.61
C LEU A 146 -29.68 26.30 19.87
N ARG A 147 -31.01 26.24 19.70
CA ARG A 147 -31.94 27.37 20.04
C ARG A 147 -32.23 27.53 21.51
N ARG A 148 -31.94 26.53 22.36
CA ARG A 148 -32.14 26.64 23.82
C ARG A 148 -30.87 27.16 24.53
N ALA A 149 -29.73 27.16 23.88
CA ALA A 149 -28.46 27.62 24.42
C ALA A 149 -28.11 29.08 24.02
N ALA A 150 -28.93 29.73 23.16
CA ALA A 150 -28.83 31.13 22.75
C ALA A 150 -29.94 31.94 23.44
#